data_5e86b1c6f3e76bdc6bb1e65b99b86c97
#
_entry.id   5e86b1c6f3e76bdc6bb1e65b99b86c97
#
_cell.length_a   1.000
_cell.length_b   1.000
_cell.length_c   1.000
_cell.angle_alpha   90.00
_cell.angle_beta   90.00
_cell.angle_gamma   90.00
#
_symmetry.space_group_name_H-M   'P 1'
#
loop_
_entity.id
_entity.type
_entity.pdbx_description
1 polymer ?
#
loop_
_entity_poly.entity_id
_entity_poly.type
_entity_poly.pdbx_seq_one_letter_code
_entity_poly.pdbx_strand_id
1 'polypeptide(L)'
;MDTSPLVDTFGRAHDNLRISVTDRCNIRCFYCMPETGVQFTERTEILSFEEIERFVRVAVRLGIRKLRITGGEPLVRRDLPLLIRKLVSIPGIQDLALTTNAVLLAEMAEPLYAAGLRRINIHLDTLDRERFRQITRRDDLDKVLAGIDACLRLGYGPVKLNAVAIKDLTEPDIVPIARFCRDLGIEPRFIEFMPLDAQQLWGRTRVLSADEMIATLSREISPLAEIPDRDPRAPATEYRYADGGGRVGFIASVTRPFCLNCNRLRLTADGKLRYCLFAIEEADVKSLLRSDASDEEIAALIRSNVKDKWAGHEINSARFVPPPRPMYAIGG
;
A
#
# COMPACT_ATOMS: atom_id res chain seq x y z
N MET A 1 -6.49 19.48 24.31
CA MET A 1 -6.50 18.28 23.40
C MET A 1 -5.78 17.14 24.08
N ASP A 2 -6.41 15.97 24.19
CA ASP A 2 -5.76 14.75 24.67
C ASP A 2 -4.76 14.27 23.60
N THR A 3 -3.48 14.22 23.95
CA THR A 3 -2.37 13.80 23.07
C THR A 3 -1.92 12.36 23.30
N SER A 4 -2.70 11.58 24.07
CA SER A 4 -2.40 10.18 24.30
C SER A 4 -2.31 9.43 22.98
N PRO A 5 -1.38 8.46 22.84
CA PRO A 5 -1.25 7.66 21.62
C PRO A 5 -2.56 6.97 21.22
N LEU A 6 -2.75 6.78 19.92
CA LEU A 6 -3.86 5.99 19.38
C LEU A 6 -3.64 4.52 19.71
N VAL A 7 -4.35 4.00 20.70
CA VAL A 7 -4.27 2.59 21.10
C VAL A 7 -5.65 1.96 20.96
N ASP A 8 -5.72 0.80 20.30
CA ASP A 8 -6.95 0.04 20.16
C ASP A 8 -7.26 -0.83 21.39
N THR A 9 -8.39 -1.51 21.36
CA THR A 9 -8.84 -2.39 22.47
C THR A 9 -7.96 -3.61 22.71
N PHE A 10 -7.02 -3.90 21.79
CA PHE A 10 -6.03 -5.00 21.89
C PHE A 10 -4.64 -4.49 22.30
N GLY A 11 -4.49 -3.22 22.68
CA GLY A 11 -3.22 -2.63 23.10
C GLY A 11 -2.26 -2.28 21.97
N ARG A 12 -2.70 -2.31 20.68
CA ARG A 12 -1.85 -1.96 19.54
C ARG A 12 -1.82 -0.44 19.36
N ALA A 13 -0.62 0.16 19.38
CA ALA A 13 -0.43 1.57 19.09
C ALA A 13 -0.39 1.81 17.57
N HIS A 14 -1.16 2.82 17.12
CA HIS A 14 -1.30 3.18 15.70
C HIS A 14 -0.49 4.40 15.36
N ASP A 15 0.57 4.23 14.54
CA ASP A 15 1.47 5.29 14.11
C ASP A 15 1.58 5.43 12.57
N ASN A 16 0.82 4.61 11.81
CA ASN A 16 0.96 4.50 10.37
C ASN A 16 -0.38 4.78 9.65
N LEU A 17 -0.41 5.81 8.81
CA LEU A 17 -1.58 6.21 8.05
C LEU A 17 -1.34 6.06 6.56
N ARG A 18 -2.22 5.32 5.88
CA ARG A 18 -2.28 5.28 4.42
C ARG A 18 -3.33 6.25 3.93
N ILE A 19 -3.00 7.05 2.93
CA ILE A 19 -3.86 8.10 2.37
C ILE A 19 -4.06 7.83 0.89
N SER A 20 -5.28 7.47 0.51
CA SER A 20 -5.68 7.43 -0.88
C SER A 20 -5.97 8.85 -1.36
N VAL A 21 -5.30 9.28 -2.42
CA VAL A 21 -5.50 10.63 -2.98
C VAL A 21 -6.46 10.63 -4.17
N THR A 22 -6.80 9.45 -4.70
CA THR A 22 -7.72 9.27 -5.83
C THR A 22 -8.13 7.81 -5.94
N ASP A 23 -9.31 7.56 -6.46
CA ASP A 23 -9.80 6.23 -6.86
C ASP A 23 -9.48 5.91 -8.34
N ARG A 24 -8.97 6.91 -9.11
CA ARG A 24 -8.62 6.75 -10.52
C ARG A 24 -7.29 6.05 -10.68
N CYS A 25 -7.19 5.20 -11.71
CA CYS A 25 -5.96 4.51 -12.09
C CYS A 25 -5.81 4.51 -13.61
N ASN A 26 -4.59 4.54 -14.11
CA ASN A 26 -4.26 4.49 -15.54
C ASN A 26 -4.11 3.05 -16.07
N ILE A 27 -4.04 2.04 -15.19
CA ILE A 27 -4.06 0.62 -15.55
C ILE A 27 -5.33 -0.06 -14.99
N ARG A 28 -5.56 -1.32 -15.37
CA ARG A 28 -6.77 -2.10 -15.01
C ARG A 28 -6.39 -3.50 -14.55
N CYS A 29 -5.57 -3.59 -13.49
CA CYS A 29 -5.22 -4.90 -12.94
C CYS A 29 -6.49 -5.66 -12.58
N PHE A 30 -6.67 -6.87 -13.15
CA PHE A 30 -7.92 -7.63 -13.06
C PHE A 30 -8.31 -7.94 -11.59
N TYR A 31 -7.32 -8.10 -10.71
CA TYR A 31 -7.52 -8.37 -9.29
C TYR A 31 -7.79 -7.11 -8.46
N CYS A 32 -7.79 -5.93 -9.06
CA CYS A 32 -7.98 -4.65 -8.35
C CYS A 32 -9.18 -3.87 -8.89
N MET A 33 -9.27 -3.70 -10.21
CA MET A 33 -10.23 -2.81 -10.86
C MET A 33 -10.86 -3.48 -12.08
N PRO A 34 -12.19 -3.38 -12.27
CA PRO A 34 -12.85 -3.87 -13.48
C PRO A 34 -12.28 -3.18 -14.72
N GLU A 35 -12.38 -3.86 -15.86
CA GLU A 35 -11.92 -3.30 -17.14
C GLU A 35 -12.75 -2.11 -17.59
N THR A 36 -14.07 -2.25 -17.48
CA THR A 36 -15.08 -1.28 -17.90
C THR A 36 -16.11 -1.07 -16.80
N GLY A 37 -16.96 -0.04 -16.95
CA GLY A 37 -18.07 0.21 -16.02
C GLY A 37 -17.65 0.76 -14.65
N VAL A 38 -16.39 1.19 -14.48
CA VAL A 38 -15.92 1.76 -13.21
C VAL A 38 -16.56 3.12 -12.99
N GLN A 39 -17.34 3.24 -11.92
CA GLN A 39 -17.87 4.50 -11.46
C GLN A 39 -16.86 5.14 -10.49
N PHE A 40 -16.19 6.19 -10.96
CA PHE A 40 -15.27 6.95 -10.13
C PHE A 40 -16.02 8.00 -9.32
N THR A 41 -15.51 8.26 -8.13
CA THR A 41 -15.97 9.37 -7.28
C THR A 41 -15.85 10.69 -8.03
N GLU A 42 -16.85 11.54 -7.94
CA GLU A 42 -16.81 12.89 -8.49
C GLU A 42 -15.68 13.71 -7.88
N ARG A 43 -15.08 14.62 -8.65
CA ARG A 43 -13.93 15.40 -8.17
C ARG A 43 -14.24 16.23 -6.94
N THR A 44 -15.46 16.75 -6.85
CA THR A 44 -15.96 17.52 -5.72
C THR A 44 -16.10 16.69 -4.44
N GLU A 45 -16.24 15.38 -4.58
CA GLU A 45 -16.36 14.44 -3.47
C GLU A 45 -15.03 13.89 -2.97
N ILE A 46 -13.95 14.09 -3.74
CA ILE A 46 -12.59 13.72 -3.34
C ILE A 46 -12.01 14.82 -2.43
N LEU A 47 -11.31 14.41 -1.37
CA LEU A 47 -10.64 15.34 -0.46
C LEU A 47 -9.66 16.27 -1.20
N SER A 48 -9.68 17.54 -0.86
CA SER A 48 -8.67 18.51 -1.29
C SER A 48 -7.33 18.26 -0.56
N PHE A 49 -6.25 18.87 -1.05
CA PHE A 49 -4.96 18.76 -0.38
C PHE A 49 -4.95 19.46 0.98
N GLU A 50 -5.73 20.51 1.14
CA GLU A 50 -5.92 21.23 2.39
C GLU A 50 -6.70 20.40 3.41
N GLU A 51 -7.74 19.68 2.98
CA GLU A 51 -8.50 18.75 3.81
C GLU A 51 -7.61 17.60 4.28
N ILE A 52 -6.79 17.02 3.39
CA ILE A 52 -5.82 15.97 3.73
C ILE A 52 -4.78 16.50 4.71
N GLU A 53 -4.22 17.68 4.47
CA GLU A 53 -3.23 18.32 5.35
C GLU A 53 -3.82 18.54 6.75
N ARG A 54 -5.03 19.11 6.86
CA ARG A 54 -5.72 19.33 8.14
C ARG A 54 -5.90 18.01 8.89
N PHE A 55 -6.42 16.99 8.23
CA PHE A 55 -6.58 15.67 8.84
C PHE A 55 -5.25 15.09 9.34
N VAL A 56 -4.18 15.16 8.53
CA VAL A 56 -2.86 14.66 8.92
C VAL A 56 -2.30 15.42 10.11
N ARG A 57 -2.47 16.75 10.20
CA ARG A 57 -2.03 17.54 11.35
C ARG A 57 -2.71 17.08 12.65
N VAL A 58 -4.01 16.80 12.59
CA VAL A 58 -4.75 16.22 13.72
C VAL A 58 -4.22 14.83 14.06
N ALA A 59 -4.06 13.96 13.07
CA ALA A 59 -3.58 12.59 13.27
C ALA A 59 -2.16 12.53 13.86
N VAL A 60 -1.27 13.48 13.48
CA VAL A 60 0.09 13.57 14.01
C VAL A 60 0.07 13.93 15.49
N ARG A 61 -0.81 14.81 15.93
CA ARG A 61 -1.00 15.12 17.38
C ARG A 61 -1.41 13.89 18.19
N LEU A 62 -2.11 12.96 17.54
CA LEU A 62 -2.56 11.70 18.13
C LEU A 62 -1.51 10.56 18.03
N GLY A 63 -0.34 10.80 17.45
CA GLY A 63 0.74 9.81 17.40
C GLY A 63 1.02 9.20 16.04
N ILE A 64 0.35 9.60 14.96
CA ILE A 64 0.74 9.19 13.61
C ILE A 64 2.12 9.80 13.28
N ARG A 65 3.02 8.96 12.75
CA ARG A 65 4.41 9.32 12.41
C ARG A 65 4.80 8.90 11.01
N LYS A 66 4.11 7.91 10.44
CA LYS A 66 4.43 7.32 9.14
C LYS A 66 3.26 7.50 8.20
N LEU A 67 3.52 8.08 7.03
CA LEU A 67 2.53 8.27 5.98
C LEU A 67 2.86 7.44 4.76
N ARG A 68 1.84 6.91 4.12
CA ARG A 68 1.93 6.28 2.82
C ARG A 68 0.88 6.84 1.89
N ILE A 69 1.32 7.56 0.88
CA ILE A 69 0.46 8.06 -0.18
C ILE A 69 0.20 6.92 -1.16
N THR A 70 -1.07 6.76 -1.48
CA THR A 70 -1.58 5.73 -2.38
C THR A 70 -2.83 6.25 -3.10
N GLY A 71 -3.61 5.36 -3.71
CA GLY A 71 -4.84 5.69 -4.40
C GLY A 71 -5.34 4.49 -5.19
N GLY A 72 -6.05 4.74 -6.27
CA GLY A 72 -5.95 3.89 -7.44
C GLY A 72 -4.51 3.99 -7.94
N GLU A 73 -4.18 5.07 -8.68
CA GLU A 73 -2.77 5.43 -8.95
C GLU A 73 -2.55 6.89 -8.52
N PRO A 74 -1.72 7.17 -7.51
CA PRO A 74 -1.55 8.52 -6.99
C PRO A 74 -0.94 9.49 -8.01
N LEU A 75 -0.11 9.02 -8.95
CA LEU A 75 0.52 9.87 -9.96
C LEU A 75 -0.46 10.46 -10.99
N VAL A 76 -1.70 9.95 -11.08
CA VAL A 76 -2.73 10.58 -11.91
C VAL A 76 -3.40 11.79 -11.21
N ARG A 77 -3.17 11.96 -9.91
CA ARG A 77 -3.65 13.13 -9.18
C ARG A 77 -2.80 14.34 -9.55
N ARG A 78 -3.44 15.35 -10.18
CA ARG A 78 -2.78 16.60 -10.55
C ARG A 78 -2.12 17.24 -9.32
N ASP A 79 -0.95 17.84 -9.53
CA ASP A 79 -0.23 18.62 -8.52
C ASP A 79 0.17 17.84 -7.26
N LEU A 80 0.31 16.52 -7.36
CA LEU A 80 0.72 15.65 -6.23
C LEU A 80 2.00 16.13 -5.51
N PRO A 81 3.04 16.69 -6.18
CA PRO A 81 4.21 17.24 -5.50
C PRO A 81 3.89 18.35 -4.49
N LEU A 82 2.81 19.11 -4.69
CA LEU A 82 2.37 20.11 -3.71
C LEU A 82 1.90 19.45 -2.41
N LEU A 83 1.11 18.39 -2.51
CA LEU A 83 0.70 17.62 -1.33
C LEU A 83 1.90 17.01 -0.62
N ILE A 84 2.83 16.40 -1.36
CA ILE A 84 4.06 15.82 -0.77
C ILE A 84 4.80 16.89 0.04
N ARG A 85 5.01 18.10 -0.51
CA ARG A 85 5.69 19.21 0.16
C ARG A 85 4.96 19.62 1.44
N LYS A 86 3.63 19.76 1.38
CA LYS A 86 2.79 20.07 2.55
C LYS A 86 2.96 19.02 3.65
N LEU A 87 2.91 17.74 3.31
CA LEU A 87 2.98 16.65 4.29
C LEU A 87 4.39 16.50 4.90
N VAL A 88 5.44 16.62 4.10
CA VAL A 88 6.83 16.55 4.58
C VAL A 88 7.12 17.67 5.58
N SER A 89 6.49 18.85 5.42
CA SER A 89 6.68 19.99 6.31
C SER A 89 5.96 19.89 7.67
N ILE A 90 5.09 18.90 7.87
CA ILE A 90 4.36 18.73 9.14
C ILE A 90 5.31 18.19 10.21
N PRO A 91 5.56 18.97 11.30
CA PRO A 91 6.41 18.51 12.40
C PRO A 91 5.85 17.22 13.02
N GLY A 92 6.71 16.23 13.23
CA GLY A 92 6.35 14.93 13.80
C GLY A 92 6.18 13.81 12.77
N ILE A 93 6.12 14.09 11.48
CA ILE A 93 6.23 13.08 10.44
C ILE A 93 7.67 12.60 10.34
N GLN A 94 7.89 11.31 10.48
CA GLN A 94 9.20 10.65 10.45
C GLN A 94 9.45 9.91 9.15
N ASP A 95 8.40 9.48 8.46
CA ASP A 95 8.47 8.69 7.24
C ASP A 95 7.31 9.03 6.31
N LEU A 96 7.63 9.37 5.07
CA LEU A 96 6.67 9.56 3.99
C LEU A 96 7.09 8.68 2.80
N ALA A 97 6.20 7.80 2.38
CA ALA A 97 6.43 6.95 1.22
C ALA A 97 5.25 7.00 0.24
N LEU A 98 5.54 6.76 -1.04
CA LEU A 98 4.55 6.65 -2.12
C LEU A 98 4.45 5.19 -2.56
N THR A 99 3.24 4.72 -2.89
CA THR A 99 3.02 3.45 -3.62
C THR A 99 2.44 3.78 -4.98
N THR A 100 3.04 3.27 -6.05
CA THR A 100 2.68 3.59 -7.44
C THR A 100 2.88 2.38 -8.37
N ASN A 101 2.11 2.33 -9.46
CA ASN A 101 2.35 1.40 -10.57
C ASN A 101 3.48 1.85 -11.52
N ALA A 102 4.08 3.00 -11.26
CA ALA A 102 5.24 3.58 -11.93
C ALA A 102 5.07 3.95 -13.42
N VAL A 103 3.91 3.80 -14.05
CA VAL A 103 3.70 4.14 -15.46
C VAL A 103 4.00 5.63 -15.74
N LEU A 104 3.71 6.52 -14.80
CA LEU A 104 3.98 7.97 -14.90
C LEU A 104 5.24 8.39 -14.12
N LEU A 105 5.98 7.43 -13.56
CA LEU A 105 7.02 7.74 -12.58
C LEU A 105 8.25 8.37 -13.22
N ALA A 106 8.60 8.00 -14.47
CA ALA A 106 9.75 8.59 -15.18
C ALA A 106 9.64 10.12 -15.27
N GLU A 107 8.43 10.64 -15.49
CA GLU A 107 8.14 12.08 -15.60
C GLU A 107 7.98 12.76 -14.23
N MET A 108 7.51 11.99 -13.24
CA MET A 108 7.15 12.51 -11.92
C MET A 108 8.24 12.36 -10.85
N ALA A 109 9.27 11.54 -11.08
CA ALA A 109 10.29 11.23 -10.09
C ALA A 109 11.03 12.49 -9.62
N GLU A 110 11.50 13.33 -10.52
CA GLU A 110 12.24 14.54 -10.15
C GLU A 110 11.37 15.57 -9.40
N PRO A 111 10.15 15.94 -9.85
CA PRO A 111 9.25 16.82 -9.10
C PRO A 111 8.91 16.30 -7.70
N LEU A 112 8.69 14.99 -7.56
CA LEU A 112 8.41 14.37 -6.26
C LEU A 112 9.64 14.38 -5.34
N TYR A 113 10.83 14.12 -5.89
CA TYR A 113 12.08 14.18 -5.14
C TYR A 113 12.36 15.59 -4.64
N ALA A 114 12.19 16.59 -5.50
CA ALA A 114 12.30 18.01 -5.16
C ALA A 114 11.27 18.45 -4.11
N ALA A 115 10.08 17.82 -4.08
CA ALA A 115 9.07 18.04 -3.05
C ALA A 115 9.39 17.38 -1.70
N GLY A 116 10.44 16.57 -1.61
CA GLY A 116 10.90 15.93 -0.37
C GLY A 116 10.57 14.44 -0.25
N LEU A 117 9.94 13.81 -1.26
CA LEU A 117 9.73 12.37 -1.26
C LEU A 117 11.07 11.63 -1.42
N ARG A 118 11.32 10.62 -0.57
CA ARG A 118 12.57 9.83 -0.62
C ARG A 118 12.32 8.33 -0.76
N ARG A 119 11.15 7.85 -0.36
CA ARG A 119 10.81 6.43 -0.33
C ARG A 119 9.69 6.11 -1.28
N ILE A 120 9.90 5.05 -2.07
CA ILE A 120 8.92 4.64 -3.07
C ILE A 120 8.74 3.12 -3.04
N ASN A 121 7.48 2.68 -3.19
CA ASN A 121 7.16 1.29 -3.46
C ASN A 121 6.53 1.23 -4.84
N ILE A 122 7.10 0.42 -5.69
CA ILE A 122 6.65 0.23 -7.06
C ILE A 122 5.91 -1.09 -7.14
N HIS A 123 4.78 -1.09 -7.80
CA HIS A 123 4.02 -2.31 -8.06
C HIS A 123 4.35 -2.83 -9.46
N LEU A 124 4.81 -4.08 -9.54
CA LEU A 124 5.11 -4.79 -10.78
C LEU A 124 5.03 -6.30 -10.55
N ASP A 125 4.09 -6.99 -11.21
CA ASP A 125 3.83 -8.41 -11.01
C ASP A 125 4.63 -9.33 -11.94
N THR A 126 5.13 -8.82 -13.05
CA THR A 126 5.82 -9.59 -14.08
C THR A 126 6.74 -8.71 -14.92
N LEU A 127 7.82 -9.33 -15.43
CA LEU A 127 8.70 -8.74 -16.44
C LEU A 127 8.36 -9.24 -17.86
N ASP A 128 7.44 -10.20 -17.98
CA ASP A 128 6.93 -10.68 -19.25
C ASP A 128 5.87 -9.72 -19.80
N ARG A 129 6.08 -9.20 -21.01
CA ARG A 129 5.22 -8.17 -21.61
C ARG A 129 3.81 -8.64 -21.87
N GLU A 130 3.64 -9.88 -22.31
CA GLU A 130 2.32 -10.42 -22.60
C GLU A 130 1.53 -10.66 -21.32
N ARG A 131 2.18 -11.21 -20.29
CA ARG A 131 1.56 -11.37 -18.96
C ARG A 131 1.27 -10.02 -18.31
N PHE A 132 2.14 -9.02 -18.51
CA PHE A 132 1.86 -7.65 -18.06
C PHE A 132 0.58 -7.11 -18.68
N ARG A 133 0.39 -7.28 -20.02
CA ARG A 133 -0.85 -6.90 -20.71
C ARG A 133 -2.07 -7.68 -20.18
N GLN A 134 -1.92 -8.98 -19.98
CA GLN A 134 -2.97 -9.82 -19.43
C GLN A 134 -3.41 -9.35 -18.04
N ILE A 135 -2.47 -9.02 -17.17
CA ILE A 135 -2.74 -8.59 -15.81
C ILE A 135 -3.30 -7.17 -15.77
N THR A 136 -2.63 -6.22 -16.42
CA THR A 136 -2.90 -4.78 -16.31
C THR A 136 -3.87 -4.24 -17.36
N ARG A 137 -4.12 -5.02 -18.43
CA ARG A 137 -4.91 -4.63 -19.62
C ARG A 137 -4.34 -3.38 -20.31
N ARG A 138 -3.04 -3.18 -20.20
CA ARG A 138 -2.26 -2.08 -20.80
C ARG A 138 -0.90 -2.58 -21.25
N ASP A 139 -0.28 -1.86 -22.18
CA ASP A 139 1.05 -2.17 -22.70
C ASP A 139 2.06 -1.09 -22.27
N ASP A 140 2.23 -0.92 -20.97
CA ASP A 140 3.05 0.14 -20.39
C ASP A 140 4.29 -0.41 -19.62
N LEU A 141 4.70 -1.66 -19.82
CA LEU A 141 5.83 -2.26 -19.09
C LEU A 141 7.12 -1.42 -19.23
N ASP A 142 7.43 -0.94 -20.44
CA ASP A 142 8.63 -0.13 -20.70
C ASP A 142 8.61 1.18 -19.88
N LYS A 143 7.43 1.77 -19.70
CA LYS A 143 7.27 2.99 -18.87
C LYS A 143 7.51 2.69 -17.39
N VAL A 144 7.06 1.53 -16.90
CA VAL A 144 7.32 1.09 -15.52
C VAL A 144 8.82 0.92 -15.29
N LEU A 145 9.52 0.23 -16.22
CA LEU A 145 10.97 0.03 -16.13
C LEU A 145 11.74 1.36 -16.19
N ALA A 146 11.34 2.28 -17.08
CA ALA A 146 11.90 3.62 -17.13
C ALA A 146 11.66 4.41 -15.83
N GLY A 147 10.50 4.22 -15.18
CA GLY A 147 10.19 4.81 -13.87
C GLY A 147 11.09 4.29 -12.75
N ILE A 148 11.38 2.99 -12.73
CA ILE A 148 12.32 2.37 -11.78
C ILE A 148 13.72 3.00 -11.96
N ASP A 149 14.21 3.02 -13.18
CA ASP A 149 15.53 3.57 -13.51
C ASP A 149 15.63 5.07 -13.11
N ALA A 150 14.61 5.88 -13.40
CA ALA A 150 14.57 7.28 -12.99
C ALA A 150 14.69 7.45 -11.46
N CYS A 151 14.01 6.62 -10.67
CA CYS A 151 14.12 6.64 -9.23
C CYS A 151 15.51 6.28 -8.73
N LEU A 152 16.13 5.26 -9.31
CA LEU A 152 17.47 4.83 -8.92
C LEU A 152 18.52 5.90 -9.24
N ARG A 153 18.45 6.53 -10.42
CA ARG A 153 19.35 7.64 -10.80
C ARG A 153 19.21 8.86 -9.90
N LEU A 154 18.02 9.16 -9.40
CA LEU A 154 17.77 10.28 -8.50
C LEU A 154 18.13 9.98 -7.04
N GLY A 155 18.51 8.74 -6.70
CA GLY A 155 18.89 8.36 -5.34
C GLY A 155 17.69 8.18 -4.40
N TYR A 156 16.52 7.78 -4.92
CA TYR A 156 15.45 7.30 -4.04
C TYR A 156 15.92 6.08 -3.26
N GLY A 157 15.58 6.02 -1.97
CA GLY A 157 15.96 4.86 -1.18
C GLY A 157 15.26 4.78 0.19
N PRO A 158 14.90 3.57 0.59
CA PRO A 158 14.92 2.33 -0.20
C PRO A 158 13.78 2.25 -1.21
N VAL A 159 14.10 1.84 -2.44
CA VAL A 159 13.09 1.45 -3.44
C VAL A 159 12.67 0.00 -3.17
N LYS A 160 11.37 -0.25 -3.13
CA LYS A 160 10.82 -1.60 -2.94
C LYS A 160 9.88 -1.93 -4.10
N LEU A 161 9.98 -3.16 -4.60
CA LEU A 161 9.11 -3.64 -5.66
C LEU A 161 8.11 -4.64 -5.08
N ASN A 162 6.84 -4.31 -5.13
CA ASN A 162 5.74 -5.15 -4.67
C ASN A 162 5.16 -5.94 -5.85
N ALA A 163 5.05 -7.25 -5.72
CA ALA A 163 4.41 -8.14 -6.68
C ALA A 163 3.34 -8.99 -6.00
N VAL A 164 2.15 -9.06 -6.59
CA VAL A 164 1.09 -9.96 -6.12
C VAL A 164 1.34 -11.36 -6.67
N ALA A 165 1.53 -12.31 -5.77
CA ALA A 165 1.79 -13.70 -6.10
C ALA A 165 0.46 -14.46 -6.24
N ILE A 166 0.15 -14.89 -7.47
CA ILE A 166 -1.06 -15.64 -7.82
C ILE A 166 -0.63 -16.99 -8.42
N LYS A 167 -1.09 -18.07 -7.81
CA LYS A 167 -0.80 -19.43 -8.28
C LYS A 167 -1.27 -19.62 -9.72
N ASP A 168 -0.52 -20.34 -10.50
CA ASP A 168 -0.75 -20.62 -11.92
C ASP A 168 -0.78 -19.39 -12.85
N LEU A 169 -0.53 -18.19 -12.34
CA LEU A 169 -0.49 -16.96 -13.14
C LEU A 169 0.84 -16.20 -13.02
N THR A 170 1.15 -15.64 -11.82
CA THR A 170 2.40 -14.90 -11.58
C THR A 170 3.45 -15.75 -10.86
N GLU A 171 3.16 -17.00 -10.57
CA GLU A 171 4.11 -17.94 -9.98
C GLU A 171 5.42 -18.07 -10.80
N PRO A 172 5.40 -18.13 -12.16
CA PRO A 172 6.62 -18.15 -12.98
C PRO A 172 7.46 -16.87 -12.88
N ASP A 173 6.88 -15.74 -12.40
CA ASP A 173 7.56 -14.45 -12.31
C ASP A 173 8.33 -14.25 -11.01
N ILE A 174 8.13 -15.10 -10.00
CA ILE A 174 8.76 -14.96 -8.68
C ILE A 174 10.29 -14.93 -8.82
N VAL A 175 10.87 -15.86 -9.56
CA VAL A 175 12.33 -15.93 -9.76
C VAL A 175 12.85 -14.80 -10.65
N PRO A 176 12.27 -14.51 -11.83
CA PRO A 176 12.68 -13.38 -12.66
C PRO A 176 12.66 -12.04 -11.93
N ILE A 177 11.57 -11.73 -11.20
CA ILE A 177 11.47 -10.50 -10.40
C ILE A 177 12.53 -10.44 -9.30
N ALA A 178 12.75 -11.55 -8.59
CA ALA A 178 13.76 -11.61 -7.54
C ALA A 178 15.18 -11.36 -8.10
N ARG A 179 15.54 -11.94 -9.24
CA ARG A 179 16.81 -11.71 -9.93
C ARG A 179 16.93 -10.26 -10.38
N PHE A 180 15.94 -9.73 -11.07
CA PHE A 180 15.88 -8.33 -11.50
C PHE A 180 16.11 -7.36 -10.34
N CYS A 181 15.45 -7.59 -9.21
CA CYS A 181 15.61 -6.75 -8.03
C CYS A 181 17.02 -6.86 -7.42
N ARG A 182 17.60 -8.06 -7.41
CA ARG A 182 18.99 -8.27 -6.95
C ARG A 182 19.99 -7.51 -7.81
N ASP A 183 19.84 -7.57 -9.12
CA ASP A 183 20.73 -6.88 -10.07
C ASP A 183 20.69 -5.36 -9.91
N LEU A 184 19.55 -4.82 -9.52
CA LEU A 184 19.33 -3.39 -9.26
C LEU A 184 19.60 -2.96 -7.81
N GLY A 185 19.87 -3.90 -6.89
CA GLY A 185 20.02 -3.59 -5.46
C GLY A 185 18.75 -3.12 -4.77
N ILE A 186 17.55 -3.47 -5.28
CA ILE A 186 16.26 -3.15 -4.69
C ILE A 186 15.62 -4.37 -4.03
N GLU A 187 14.66 -4.15 -3.12
CA GLU A 187 14.02 -5.21 -2.35
C GLU A 187 12.70 -5.63 -2.99
N PRO A 188 12.56 -6.87 -3.54
CA PRO A 188 11.28 -7.41 -3.94
C PRO A 188 10.43 -7.76 -2.71
N ARG A 189 9.11 -7.54 -2.80
CA ARG A 189 8.12 -7.94 -1.81
C ARG A 189 6.99 -8.69 -2.49
N PHE A 190 6.91 -9.97 -2.24
CA PHE A 190 5.83 -10.82 -2.75
C PHE A 190 4.65 -10.80 -1.78
N ILE A 191 3.46 -10.56 -2.32
CA ILE A 191 2.22 -10.39 -1.57
C ILE A 191 1.27 -11.53 -1.94
N GLU A 192 0.81 -12.29 -0.96
CA GLU A 192 -0.23 -13.28 -1.18
C GLU A 192 -1.51 -12.64 -1.70
N PHE A 193 -2.14 -13.26 -2.69
CA PHE A 193 -3.38 -12.77 -3.29
C PHE A 193 -4.51 -12.74 -2.26
N MET A 194 -5.18 -11.58 -2.14
CA MET A 194 -6.22 -11.30 -1.13
C MET A 194 -7.59 -11.10 -1.79
N PRO A 195 -8.71 -11.39 -1.08
CA PRO A 195 -10.09 -11.21 -1.58
C PRO A 195 -10.53 -9.73 -1.56
N LEU A 196 -9.91 -8.92 -2.42
CA LEU A 196 -10.18 -7.48 -2.57
C LEU A 196 -10.45 -7.09 -4.03
N ASP A 197 -10.58 -8.09 -4.88
CA ASP A 197 -10.83 -7.94 -6.30
C ASP A 197 -12.31 -7.63 -6.57
N ALA A 198 -12.56 -6.66 -7.44
CA ALA A 198 -13.91 -6.22 -7.80
C ALA A 198 -14.72 -7.28 -8.56
N GLN A 199 -14.07 -8.32 -9.11
CA GLN A 199 -14.70 -9.37 -9.90
C GLN A 199 -14.87 -10.70 -9.14
N GLN A 200 -14.52 -10.74 -7.85
CA GLN A 200 -14.62 -11.92 -6.99
C GLN A 200 -13.88 -13.15 -7.55
N LEU A 201 -12.74 -12.92 -8.18
CA LEU A 201 -11.89 -13.96 -8.76
C LEU A 201 -10.99 -14.65 -7.75
N TRP A 202 -10.96 -14.14 -6.53
CA TRP A 202 -10.16 -14.72 -5.47
C TRP A 202 -10.69 -16.11 -5.06
N GLY A 203 -9.75 -17.00 -4.81
CA GLY A 203 -10.01 -18.31 -4.24
C GLY A 203 -8.77 -18.83 -3.53
N ARG A 204 -8.95 -19.66 -2.50
CA ARG A 204 -7.81 -20.22 -1.73
C ARG A 204 -6.84 -21.01 -2.60
N THR A 205 -7.33 -21.68 -3.64
CA THR A 205 -6.52 -22.45 -4.58
C THR A 205 -5.59 -21.56 -5.42
N ARG A 206 -5.89 -20.26 -5.52
CA ARG A 206 -5.07 -19.28 -6.25
C ARG A 206 -4.05 -18.56 -5.37
N VAL A 207 -4.01 -18.85 -4.08
CA VAL A 207 -3.03 -18.27 -3.17
C VAL A 207 -1.71 -19.02 -3.32
N LEU A 208 -0.68 -18.35 -3.79
CA LEU A 208 0.71 -18.84 -3.72
C LEU A 208 1.26 -18.42 -2.37
N SER A 209 1.48 -19.38 -1.48
CA SER A 209 1.89 -19.12 -0.10
C SER A 209 3.32 -18.60 0.01
N ALA A 210 3.59 -17.87 1.07
CA ALA A 210 4.96 -17.42 1.38
C ALA A 210 5.94 -18.60 1.47
N ASP A 211 5.52 -19.74 2.02
CA ASP A 211 6.38 -20.93 2.15
C ASP A 211 6.74 -21.53 0.77
N GLU A 212 5.78 -21.60 -0.17
CA GLU A 212 6.04 -22.04 -1.55
C GLU A 212 7.02 -21.08 -2.24
N MET A 213 6.83 -19.77 -2.09
CA MET A 213 7.73 -18.75 -2.67
C MET A 213 9.15 -18.82 -2.07
N ILE A 214 9.27 -18.97 -0.75
CA ILE A 214 10.55 -19.12 -0.05
C ILE A 214 11.28 -20.38 -0.55
N ALA A 215 10.59 -21.51 -0.65
CA ALA A 215 11.16 -22.75 -1.15
C ALA A 215 11.64 -22.62 -2.60
N THR A 216 10.86 -21.97 -3.45
CA THR A 216 11.22 -21.71 -4.86
C THR A 216 12.46 -20.84 -4.96
N LEU A 217 12.50 -19.68 -4.28
CA LEU A 217 13.65 -18.78 -4.34
C LEU A 217 14.90 -19.39 -3.71
N SER A 218 14.75 -20.18 -2.62
CA SER A 218 15.88 -20.88 -2.00
C SER A 218 16.49 -21.92 -2.91
N ARG A 219 15.69 -22.61 -3.72
CA ARG A 219 16.14 -23.62 -4.68
C ARG A 219 16.76 -22.99 -5.93
N GLU A 220 16.11 -21.95 -6.48
CA GLU A 220 16.45 -21.40 -7.81
C GLU A 220 17.52 -20.29 -7.77
N ILE A 221 17.72 -19.65 -6.61
CA ILE A 221 18.66 -18.54 -6.46
C ILE A 221 19.70 -18.84 -5.39
N SER A 222 19.30 -18.81 -4.11
CA SER A 222 20.18 -19.05 -2.97
C SER A 222 19.34 -19.29 -1.72
N PRO A 223 19.78 -20.12 -0.77
CA PRO A 223 19.06 -20.33 0.48
C PRO A 223 18.68 -19.03 1.18
N LEU A 224 17.49 -18.98 1.73
CA LEU A 224 16.94 -17.82 2.43
C LEU A 224 16.95 -18.03 3.93
N ALA A 225 17.46 -17.04 4.67
CA ALA A 225 17.40 -16.98 6.13
C ALA A 225 16.56 -15.79 6.58
N GLU A 226 15.60 -16.02 7.47
CA GLU A 226 14.77 -14.94 8.05
C GLU A 226 15.66 -13.95 8.81
N ILE A 227 15.36 -12.64 8.69
CA ILE A 227 16.04 -11.58 9.43
C ILE A 227 15.36 -11.48 10.80
N PRO A 228 16.05 -11.76 11.94
CA PRO A 228 15.39 -11.91 13.24
C PRO A 228 14.85 -10.59 13.81
N ASP A 229 15.65 -9.53 13.82
CA ASP A 229 15.35 -8.28 14.54
C ASP A 229 14.54 -7.28 13.69
N ARG A 230 13.41 -7.72 13.14
CA ARG A 230 12.52 -6.88 12.35
C ARG A 230 11.49 -6.13 13.23
N ASP A 231 10.98 -5.00 12.72
CA ASP A 231 9.79 -4.35 13.31
C ASP A 231 8.58 -5.33 13.21
N PRO A 232 8.05 -5.83 14.33
CA PRO A 232 6.94 -6.79 14.32
C PRO A 232 5.65 -6.20 13.70
N ARG A 233 5.56 -4.86 13.56
CA ARG A 233 4.44 -4.15 12.94
C ARG A 233 4.57 -4.07 11.42
N ALA A 234 5.76 -4.40 10.86
CA ALA A 234 5.97 -4.42 9.42
C ALA A 234 5.13 -5.54 8.77
N PRO A 235 4.47 -5.27 7.62
CA PRO A 235 3.65 -6.30 6.96
C PRO A 235 4.46 -7.41 6.32
N ALA A 236 5.71 -7.15 5.95
CA ALA A 236 6.60 -8.12 5.32
C ALA A 236 7.49 -8.79 6.34
N THR A 237 7.60 -10.12 6.26
CA THR A 237 8.71 -10.87 6.85
C THR A 237 9.87 -10.80 5.87
N GLU A 238 11.01 -10.29 6.31
CA GLU A 238 12.20 -10.08 5.47
C GLU A 238 13.19 -11.23 5.64
N TYR A 239 13.75 -11.66 4.52
CA TYR A 239 14.76 -12.71 4.43
C TYR A 239 16.00 -12.17 3.72
N ARG A 240 17.17 -12.76 4.03
CA ARG A 240 18.43 -12.50 3.36
C ARG A 240 18.87 -13.74 2.59
N TYR A 241 19.39 -13.54 1.38
CA TYR A 241 20.04 -14.59 0.63
C TYR A 241 21.38 -14.97 1.28
N ALA A 242 21.67 -16.27 1.38
CA ALA A 242 22.89 -16.78 2.00
C ALA A 242 24.18 -16.38 1.26
N ASP A 243 24.08 -16.13 -0.06
CA ASP A 243 25.17 -15.64 -0.90
C ASP A 243 25.44 -14.14 -0.76
N GLY A 244 24.73 -13.43 0.11
CA GLY A 244 24.87 -11.99 0.31
C GLY A 244 24.18 -11.13 -0.75
N GLY A 245 23.46 -11.71 -1.71
CA GLY A 245 22.83 -11.02 -2.86
C GLY A 245 21.58 -10.21 -2.53
N GLY A 246 21.45 -9.67 -1.31
CA GLY A 246 20.36 -8.77 -0.96
C GLY A 246 19.28 -9.39 -0.07
N ARG A 247 18.09 -8.77 -0.12
CA ARG A 247 16.93 -9.14 0.72
C ARG A 247 15.69 -9.38 -0.15
N VAL A 248 14.76 -10.15 0.41
CA VAL A 248 13.42 -10.35 -0.14
C VAL A 248 12.41 -10.33 1.00
N GLY A 249 11.23 -9.75 0.77
CA GLY A 249 10.14 -9.70 1.74
C GLY A 249 8.94 -10.53 1.28
N PHE A 250 8.23 -11.13 2.24
CA PHE A 250 6.97 -11.83 1.96
C PHE A 250 5.87 -11.24 2.83
N ILE A 251 4.76 -10.87 2.20
CA ILE A 251 3.56 -10.35 2.87
C ILE A 251 2.51 -11.46 2.87
N ALA A 252 2.62 -12.35 3.84
CA ALA A 252 1.78 -13.53 4.02
C ALA A 252 0.43 -13.15 4.65
N SER A 253 -0.36 -12.37 3.92
CA SER A 253 -1.63 -11.82 4.41
C SER A 253 -2.70 -12.88 4.65
N VAL A 254 -2.62 -14.02 3.96
CA VAL A 254 -3.61 -15.11 4.00
C VAL A 254 -3.12 -16.25 4.85
N THR A 255 -1.90 -16.77 4.59
CA THR A 255 -1.40 -17.98 5.28
C THR A 255 -0.83 -17.69 6.66
N ARG A 256 -0.21 -16.52 6.85
CA ARG A 256 0.38 -16.07 8.14
C ARG A 256 0.01 -14.61 8.44
N PRO A 257 -1.27 -14.31 8.78
CA PRO A 257 -1.73 -12.94 9.02
C PRO A 257 -0.94 -12.23 10.12
N PHE A 258 -0.51 -10.99 9.87
CA PHE A 258 0.26 -10.15 10.81
C PHE A 258 -0.63 -9.14 11.56
N CYS A 259 -1.91 -9.49 11.79
CA CYS A 259 -2.91 -8.60 12.38
C CYS A 259 -2.61 -8.25 13.83
N LEU A 260 -1.99 -9.16 14.59
CA LEU A 260 -1.69 -8.97 16.02
C LEU A 260 -0.85 -7.72 16.32
N ASN A 261 -0.02 -7.29 15.37
CA ASN A 261 0.85 -6.13 15.52
C ASN A 261 0.48 -4.99 14.56
N CYS A 262 -0.71 -5.04 13.94
CA CYS A 262 -1.09 -4.09 12.90
C CYS A 262 -1.34 -2.69 13.47
N ASN A 263 -0.52 -1.72 13.04
CA ASN A 263 -0.54 -0.30 13.45
C ASN A 263 -1.15 0.65 12.41
N ARG A 264 -1.85 0.13 11.38
CA ARG A 264 -2.26 0.92 10.21
C ARG A 264 -3.68 1.41 10.30
N LEU A 265 -3.86 2.66 9.86
CA LEU A 265 -5.13 3.29 9.52
C LEU A 265 -5.14 3.64 8.03
N ARG A 266 -6.33 3.88 7.47
CA ARG A 266 -6.50 4.27 6.06
C ARG A 266 -7.50 5.41 5.95
N LEU A 267 -7.14 6.42 5.16
CA LEU A 267 -8.05 7.48 4.72
C LEU A 267 -8.29 7.27 3.22
N THR A 268 -9.55 7.08 2.83
CA THR A 268 -9.94 6.94 1.42
C THR A 268 -9.98 8.29 0.71
N ALA A 269 -9.95 8.29 -0.61
CA ALA A 269 -9.98 9.51 -1.41
C ALA A 269 -11.25 10.35 -1.18
N ASP A 270 -12.38 9.70 -0.92
CA ASP A 270 -13.67 10.30 -0.60
C ASP A 270 -13.86 10.61 0.91
N GLY A 271 -12.77 10.53 1.70
CA GLY A 271 -12.74 10.96 3.09
C GLY A 271 -13.38 10.02 4.10
N LYS A 272 -13.32 8.71 3.85
CA LYS A 272 -13.70 7.70 4.84
C LYS A 272 -12.46 7.19 5.58
N LEU A 273 -12.55 7.09 6.90
CA LEU A 273 -11.51 6.51 7.74
C LEU A 273 -11.82 5.04 8.02
N ARG A 274 -10.81 4.20 7.79
CA ARG A 274 -10.89 2.74 7.97
C ARG A 274 -9.79 2.26 8.91
N TYR A 275 -10.16 1.50 9.92
CA TYR A 275 -9.22 0.88 10.86
C TYR A 275 -8.54 -0.39 10.29
N CYS A 276 -9.14 -1.02 9.27
CA CYS A 276 -8.64 -2.23 8.61
C CYS A 276 -8.87 -2.16 7.10
N LEU A 277 -8.04 -2.87 6.33
CA LEU A 277 -8.24 -3.08 4.89
C LEU A 277 -9.57 -3.80 4.61
N PHE A 278 -9.93 -4.74 5.49
CA PHE A 278 -11.15 -5.55 5.41
C PHE A 278 -12.32 -5.00 6.25
N ALA A 279 -12.21 -3.79 6.81
CA ALA A 279 -13.32 -3.20 7.54
C ALA A 279 -14.56 -3.11 6.64
N ILE A 280 -15.72 -3.44 7.21
CA ILE A 280 -17.02 -3.30 6.55
C ILE A 280 -17.55 -1.89 6.77
N GLU A 281 -17.36 -1.38 7.99
CA GLU A 281 -17.79 -0.04 8.39
C GLU A 281 -16.68 0.99 8.17
N GLU A 282 -17.09 2.24 7.94
CA GLU A 282 -16.21 3.37 7.66
C GLU A 282 -16.70 4.59 8.44
N ALA A 283 -15.77 5.38 9.00
CA ALA A 283 -16.11 6.65 9.65
C ALA A 283 -16.00 7.82 8.66
N ASP A 284 -16.98 8.71 8.65
CA ASP A 284 -17.04 9.85 7.73
C ASP A 284 -16.24 11.05 8.26
N VAL A 285 -15.01 11.17 7.80
CA VAL A 285 -14.13 12.30 8.11
C VAL A 285 -14.47 13.52 7.24
N LYS A 286 -14.88 13.30 5.99
CA LYS A 286 -15.13 14.40 5.03
C LYS A 286 -16.19 15.36 5.53
N SER A 287 -17.28 14.86 6.10
CA SER A 287 -18.35 15.71 6.65
C SER A 287 -17.83 16.64 7.75
N LEU A 288 -16.92 16.18 8.63
CA LEU A 288 -16.31 17.03 9.63
C LEU A 288 -15.33 18.05 9.01
N LEU A 289 -14.53 17.62 8.01
CA LEU A 289 -13.57 18.50 7.34
C LEU A 289 -14.24 19.64 6.58
N ARG A 290 -15.49 19.45 6.11
CA ARG A 290 -16.28 20.40 5.32
C ARG A 290 -17.31 21.18 6.11
N SER A 291 -17.42 20.92 7.40
CA SER A 291 -18.21 21.71 8.34
C SER A 291 -17.31 22.59 9.21
N ASP A 292 -17.93 23.34 10.13
CA ASP A 292 -17.25 24.13 11.17
C ASP A 292 -16.71 23.25 12.32
N ALA A 293 -16.60 21.94 12.11
CA ALA A 293 -16.11 21.02 13.14
C ALA A 293 -14.69 21.36 13.56
N SER A 294 -14.47 21.31 14.87
CA SER A 294 -13.16 21.52 15.49
C SER A 294 -12.20 20.36 15.20
N ASP A 295 -10.92 20.60 15.39
CA ASP A 295 -9.90 19.55 15.31
C ASP A 295 -10.08 18.50 16.43
N GLU A 296 -10.70 18.88 17.55
CA GLU A 296 -11.06 17.98 18.65
C GLU A 296 -12.12 16.96 18.24
N GLU A 297 -13.12 17.37 17.47
CA GLU A 297 -14.16 16.47 16.93
C GLU A 297 -13.55 15.48 15.93
N ILE A 298 -12.64 15.96 15.06
CA ILE A 298 -11.90 15.07 14.15
C ILE A 298 -11.04 14.08 14.96
N ALA A 299 -10.37 14.54 16.01
CA ALA A 299 -9.56 13.68 16.88
C ALA A 299 -10.41 12.63 17.60
N ALA A 300 -11.60 13.00 18.08
CA ALA A 300 -12.54 12.09 18.72
C ALA A 300 -13.03 11.00 17.76
N LEU A 301 -13.34 11.35 16.50
CA LEU A 301 -13.70 10.39 15.46
C LEU A 301 -12.56 9.42 15.15
N ILE A 302 -11.30 9.91 15.04
CA ILE A 302 -10.13 9.04 14.82
C ILE A 302 -9.98 8.05 15.98
N ARG A 303 -10.11 8.50 17.23
CA ARG A 303 -10.02 7.64 18.42
C ARG A 303 -11.12 6.59 18.45
N SER A 304 -12.37 6.97 18.15
CA SER A 304 -13.48 6.03 18.06
C SER A 304 -13.20 4.95 17.02
N ASN A 305 -12.84 5.34 15.80
CA ASN A 305 -12.52 4.41 14.71
C ASN A 305 -11.38 3.44 15.07
N VAL A 306 -10.38 3.88 15.84
CA VAL A 306 -9.30 3.01 16.31
C VAL A 306 -9.81 1.99 17.34
N LYS A 307 -10.74 2.36 18.21
CA LYS A 307 -11.32 1.43 19.20
C LYS A 307 -12.17 0.33 18.55
N ASP A 308 -12.76 0.61 17.39
CA ASP A 308 -13.58 -0.36 16.64
C ASP A 308 -12.72 -1.37 15.87
N LYS A 309 -11.37 -1.24 15.91
CA LYS A 309 -10.47 -2.11 15.17
C LYS A 309 -10.53 -3.55 15.66
N TRP A 310 -10.71 -4.48 14.72
CA TRP A 310 -10.77 -5.92 14.99
C TRP A 310 -9.42 -6.50 15.43
N ALA A 311 -9.45 -7.61 16.15
CA ALA A 311 -8.24 -8.38 16.48
C ALA A 311 -7.47 -8.79 15.23
N GLY A 312 -8.19 -9.24 14.19
CA GLY A 312 -7.65 -9.59 12.88
C GLY A 312 -8.76 -9.67 11.84
N HIS A 313 -8.38 -9.73 10.57
CA HIS A 313 -9.31 -10.10 9.52
C HIS A 313 -9.61 -11.61 9.61
N GLU A 314 -10.81 -11.99 9.24
CA GLU A 314 -11.26 -13.38 9.36
C GLU A 314 -11.17 -14.17 8.04
N ILE A 315 -10.24 -13.85 7.13
CA ILE A 315 -10.10 -14.52 5.81
C ILE A 315 -10.07 -16.05 5.93
N ASN A 316 -9.53 -16.55 7.03
CA ASN A 316 -9.37 -17.98 7.27
C ASN A 316 -10.56 -18.60 8.02
N SER A 317 -11.61 -17.85 8.30
CA SER A 317 -12.81 -18.35 9.00
C SER A 317 -14.03 -18.40 8.07
N ALA A 318 -15.01 -19.21 8.45
CA ALA A 318 -16.30 -19.28 7.77
C ALA A 318 -17.13 -17.98 7.91
N ARG A 319 -16.74 -17.08 8.82
CA ARG A 319 -17.40 -15.80 9.07
C ARG A 319 -16.86 -14.66 8.20
N PHE A 320 -15.85 -14.92 7.35
CA PHE A 320 -15.27 -13.89 6.52
C PHE A 320 -16.28 -13.32 5.54
N VAL A 321 -16.45 -12.00 5.61
CA VAL A 321 -17.23 -11.22 4.66
C VAL A 321 -16.27 -10.29 3.91
N PRO A 322 -16.17 -10.37 2.58
CA PRO A 322 -15.38 -9.42 1.80
C PRO A 322 -15.87 -8.00 2.00
N PRO A 323 -14.97 -7.00 2.06
CA PRO A 323 -15.40 -5.61 2.15
C PRO A 323 -16.18 -5.22 0.88
N PRO A 324 -17.18 -4.32 1.01
CA PRO A 324 -18.00 -3.89 -0.12
C PRO A 324 -17.22 -3.03 -1.13
N ARG A 325 -16.09 -2.45 -0.71
CA ARG A 325 -15.22 -1.65 -1.57
C ARG A 325 -14.05 -2.47 -2.10
N PRO A 326 -13.78 -2.44 -3.41
CA PRO A 326 -12.58 -3.04 -3.99
C PRO A 326 -11.33 -2.20 -3.66
N MET A 327 -10.15 -2.80 -3.92
CA MET A 327 -8.85 -2.25 -3.54
C MET A 327 -8.62 -0.82 -4.03
N TYR A 328 -8.96 -0.50 -5.29
CA TYR A 328 -8.75 0.84 -5.86
C TYR A 328 -9.57 1.95 -5.18
N ALA A 329 -10.72 1.60 -4.61
CA ALA A 329 -11.57 2.55 -3.90
C ALA A 329 -11.17 2.73 -2.42
N ILE A 330 -10.43 1.75 -1.85
CA ILE A 330 -9.90 1.82 -0.49
C ILE A 330 -8.53 2.53 -0.48
N GLY A 331 -7.72 2.31 -1.48
CA GLY A 331 -6.33 2.72 -1.56
C GLY A 331 -5.37 1.66 -1.00
N GLY A 332 -4.63 1.03 -1.91
CA GLY A 332 -3.73 -0.12 -1.66
C GLY A 332 -2.29 0.20 -1.36
#